data_5bc7259ff6e6b02432bceb2efd06ae45
#
_entry.id   5bc7259ff6e6b02432bceb2efd06ae45
#
_cell.length_a   1.000
_cell.length_b   1.000
_cell.length_c   1.000
_cell.angle_alpha   90.00
_cell.angle_beta   90.00
_cell.angle_gamma   90.00
#
_symmetry.space_group_name_H-M   'P 1'
#
loop_
_entity.id
_entity.type
_entity.pdbx_description
1 polymer ?
#
loop_
_entity_poly.entity_id
_entity_poly.type
_entity_poly.pdbx_seq_one_letter_code
_entity_poly.pdbx_strand_id
1 'polypeptide(L)'
;MNNTDRIRRVQSAIMTGATALCTVLAVGALLIILSYIAWQGIGSLNFRFLIDSPKPVGEGGGIGNAILGSLVLLGLSSVIGLPLGICVGVYLSEIGRGRFGGAVRFIVDTLTGIPSIVTGVFVYAILVLPMKHFSALAGGVALALIMVPIVARTTEEMLKLVPHSLREGALALGAPQWRVTLGVVIPAAAPGIATGAMLAIARVSGETAPLLFTAFGSRFFPTTLDEPIASLTVQIYNYAISPYDEWHAQAWAATLVLMTLVLGINIIVRVLTRRRF
;
A
#
# COMPACT_ATOMS: atom_id res chain seq x y z
N MET A 1 17.90 41.38 -28.25
CA MET A 1 17.71 40.28 -27.28
C MET A 1 17.98 40.87 -25.90
N ASN A 2 16.90 41.09 -25.14
CA ASN A 2 17.01 41.81 -23.87
C ASN A 2 17.81 40.98 -22.84
N ASN A 3 18.60 41.69 -22.01
CA ASN A 3 19.43 41.09 -20.95
C ASN A 3 18.58 40.17 -20.02
N THR A 4 17.32 40.51 -19.82
CA THR A 4 16.31 39.77 -19.03
C THR A 4 16.01 38.38 -19.64
N ASP A 5 15.97 38.27 -20.97
CA ASP A 5 15.69 36.99 -21.66
C ASP A 5 16.89 36.04 -21.57
N ARG A 6 18.08 36.58 -21.54
CA ARG A 6 19.31 35.80 -21.37
C ARG A 6 19.43 35.26 -19.97
N ILE A 7 19.12 36.09 -18.97
CA ILE A 7 19.10 35.66 -17.54
C ILE A 7 18.06 34.56 -17.30
N ARG A 8 16.84 34.73 -17.82
CA ARG A 8 15.78 33.73 -17.72
C ARG A 8 16.15 32.37 -18.34
N ARG A 9 16.81 32.40 -19.53
CA ARG A 9 17.30 31.17 -20.18
C ARG A 9 18.37 30.47 -19.36
N VAL A 10 19.32 31.22 -18.81
CA VAL A 10 20.37 30.65 -17.91
C VAL A 10 19.77 30.07 -16.67
N GLN A 11 18.85 30.78 -16.01
CA GLN A 11 18.14 30.25 -14.83
C GLN A 11 17.33 28.97 -15.16
N SER A 12 16.60 28.98 -16.28
CA SER A 12 15.86 27.81 -16.75
C SER A 12 16.80 26.62 -17.02
N ALA A 13 17.93 26.85 -17.68
CA ALA A 13 18.91 25.79 -17.96
C ALA A 13 19.52 25.22 -16.67
N ILE A 14 19.85 26.08 -15.69
CA ILE A 14 20.36 25.65 -14.38
C ILE A 14 19.31 24.83 -13.64
N MET A 15 18.04 25.28 -13.58
CA MET A 15 16.96 24.54 -12.94
C MET A 15 16.70 23.20 -13.62
N THR A 16 16.67 23.16 -14.95
CA THR A 16 16.53 21.90 -15.70
C THR A 16 17.70 20.96 -15.45
N GLY A 17 18.93 21.47 -15.40
CA GLY A 17 20.12 20.69 -15.06
C GLY A 17 20.05 20.13 -13.61
N ALA A 18 19.63 20.95 -12.66
CA ALA A 18 19.47 20.53 -11.27
C ALA A 18 18.38 19.45 -11.11
N THR A 19 17.23 19.65 -11.74
CA THR A 19 16.15 18.62 -11.70
C THR A 19 16.57 17.32 -12.39
N ALA A 20 17.27 17.40 -13.53
CA ALA A 20 17.80 16.22 -14.19
C ALA A 20 18.80 15.47 -13.31
N LEU A 21 19.72 16.20 -12.65
CA LEU A 21 20.68 15.60 -11.70
C LEU A 21 19.97 14.90 -10.54
N CYS A 22 19.01 15.56 -9.90
CA CYS A 22 18.21 14.96 -8.82
C CYS A 22 17.48 13.68 -9.29
N THR A 23 16.92 13.72 -10.52
CA THR A 23 16.25 12.55 -11.09
C THR A 23 17.23 11.40 -11.32
N VAL A 24 18.41 11.67 -11.87
CA VAL A 24 19.45 10.64 -12.10
C VAL A 24 19.93 10.05 -10.78
N LEU A 25 20.14 10.88 -9.75
CA LEU A 25 20.54 10.39 -8.42
C LEU A 25 19.46 9.50 -7.79
N ALA A 26 18.19 9.92 -7.85
CA ALA A 26 17.08 9.14 -7.29
C ALA A 26 16.88 7.80 -8.01
N VAL A 27 16.87 7.83 -9.35
CA VAL A 27 16.74 6.61 -10.17
C VAL A 27 17.98 5.72 -10.00
N GLY A 28 19.17 6.31 -9.96
CA GLY A 28 20.43 5.59 -9.73
C GLY A 28 20.43 4.84 -8.39
N ALA A 29 20.05 5.51 -7.30
CA ALA A 29 19.93 4.90 -5.99
C ALA A 29 18.92 3.73 -6.00
N LEU A 30 17.75 3.92 -6.62
CA LEU A 30 16.75 2.87 -6.78
C LEU A 30 17.31 1.66 -7.53
N LEU A 31 17.97 1.89 -8.68
CA LEU A 31 18.54 0.81 -9.49
C LEU A 31 19.65 0.05 -8.74
N ILE A 32 20.49 0.75 -7.96
CA ILE A 32 21.51 0.12 -7.13
C ILE A 32 20.87 -0.81 -6.10
N ILE A 33 19.85 -0.34 -5.37
CA ILE A 33 19.13 -1.14 -4.37
C ILE A 33 18.49 -2.37 -5.02
N LEU A 34 17.76 -2.19 -6.12
CA LEU A 34 17.10 -3.30 -6.83
C LEU A 34 18.10 -4.32 -7.36
N SER A 35 19.20 -3.85 -7.94
CA SER A 35 20.25 -4.73 -8.45
C SER A 35 20.94 -5.50 -7.33
N TYR A 36 21.18 -4.87 -6.19
CA TYR A 36 21.78 -5.50 -5.02
C TYR A 36 20.87 -6.59 -4.43
N ILE A 37 19.57 -6.28 -4.26
CA ILE A 37 18.58 -7.28 -3.80
C ILE A 37 18.51 -8.46 -4.77
N ALA A 38 18.48 -8.20 -6.08
CA ALA A 38 18.47 -9.25 -7.09
C ALA A 38 19.74 -10.11 -7.03
N TRP A 39 20.90 -9.48 -6.92
CA TRP A 39 22.18 -10.19 -6.82
C TRP A 39 22.25 -11.14 -5.62
N GLN A 40 21.86 -10.64 -4.44
CA GLN A 40 21.89 -11.42 -3.20
C GLN A 40 20.77 -12.47 -3.13
N GLY A 41 19.58 -12.11 -3.65
CA GLY A 41 18.38 -12.95 -3.51
C GLY A 41 18.32 -14.12 -4.48
N ILE A 42 18.88 -14.00 -5.69
CA ILE A 42 18.82 -15.05 -6.73
C ILE A 42 19.50 -16.34 -6.28
N GLY A 43 20.59 -16.25 -5.52
CA GLY A 43 21.39 -17.42 -5.09
C GLY A 43 20.63 -18.42 -4.23
N SER A 44 19.67 -17.95 -3.43
CA SER A 44 18.85 -18.80 -2.53
C SER A 44 17.46 -19.07 -3.08
N LEU A 45 17.12 -18.56 -4.28
CA LEU A 45 15.81 -18.70 -4.87
C LEU A 45 15.70 -20.03 -5.60
N ASN A 46 14.84 -20.92 -5.10
CA ASN A 46 14.51 -22.17 -5.76
C ASN A 46 13.00 -22.46 -5.61
N PHE A 47 12.47 -23.40 -6.38
CA PHE A 47 11.03 -23.70 -6.38
C PHE A 47 10.54 -24.20 -5.01
N ARG A 48 11.32 -24.99 -4.30
CA ARG A 48 10.99 -25.47 -2.95
C ARG A 48 10.91 -24.32 -1.96
N PHE A 49 11.82 -23.35 -2.05
CA PHE A 49 11.79 -22.15 -1.21
C PHE A 49 10.48 -21.36 -1.32
N LEU A 50 9.85 -21.36 -2.48
CA LEU A 50 8.58 -20.66 -2.70
C LEU A 50 7.36 -21.40 -2.14
N ILE A 51 7.40 -22.72 -2.00
CA ILE A 51 6.27 -23.54 -1.60
C ILE A 51 6.38 -24.19 -0.22
N ASP A 52 7.61 -24.42 0.27
CA ASP A 52 7.81 -25.04 1.57
C ASP A 52 7.57 -24.03 2.70
N SER A 53 7.30 -24.56 3.90
CA SER A 53 7.26 -23.78 5.16
C SER A 53 8.68 -23.63 5.75
N PRO A 54 8.88 -22.68 6.67
CA PRO A 54 10.15 -22.50 7.36
C PRO A 54 10.59 -23.77 8.12
N LYS A 55 11.88 -24.10 8.02
CA LYS A 55 12.53 -25.22 8.74
C LYS A 55 13.66 -24.71 9.64
N PRO A 56 14.14 -25.52 10.56
CA PRO A 56 15.35 -25.22 11.32
C PRO A 56 16.56 -24.96 10.43
N VAL A 57 17.55 -24.27 10.98
CA VAL A 57 18.81 -23.98 10.29
C VAL A 57 19.50 -25.29 9.88
N GLY A 58 19.99 -25.38 8.66
CA GLY A 58 20.64 -26.57 8.11
C GLY A 58 19.69 -27.56 7.40
N GLU A 59 18.36 -27.39 7.55
CA GLU A 59 17.38 -28.25 6.89
C GLU A 59 16.74 -27.61 5.65
N GLY A 60 17.23 -26.44 5.26
CA GLY A 60 16.65 -25.64 4.19
C GLY A 60 15.33 -24.99 4.61
N GLY A 61 14.24 -25.25 3.88
CA GLY A 61 12.93 -24.66 4.14
C GLY A 61 12.56 -23.58 3.13
N GLY A 62 11.43 -22.93 3.37
CA GLY A 62 10.88 -21.95 2.43
C GLY A 62 10.04 -20.85 3.12
N ILE A 63 9.35 -20.09 2.29
CA ILE A 63 8.52 -18.95 2.68
C ILE A 63 7.09 -19.06 2.14
N GLY A 64 6.66 -20.24 1.68
CA GLY A 64 5.35 -20.45 1.06
C GLY A 64 4.20 -20.03 1.96
N ASN A 65 4.26 -20.34 3.26
CA ASN A 65 3.28 -19.89 4.26
C ASN A 65 3.24 -18.36 4.37
N ALA A 66 4.39 -17.69 4.31
CA ALA A 66 4.47 -16.23 4.41
C ALA A 66 3.99 -15.55 3.13
N ILE A 67 4.21 -16.14 1.94
CA ILE A 67 3.62 -15.65 0.68
C ILE A 67 2.10 -15.71 0.76
N LEU A 68 1.53 -16.85 1.11
CA LEU A 68 0.09 -17.03 1.23
C LEU A 68 -0.49 -16.10 2.29
N GLY A 69 0.17 -16.02 3.46
CA GLY A 69 -0.27 -15.16 4.54
C GLY A 69 -0.24 -13.67 4.18
N SER A 70 0.78 -13.21 3.45
CA SER A 70 0.80 -11.84 2.94
C SER A 70 -0.35 -11.55 1.99
N LEU A 71 -0.68 -12.48 1.09
CA LEU A 71 -1.82 -12.32 0.19
C LEU A 71 -3.16 -12.29 0.95
N VAL A 72 -3.33 -13.12 1.96
CA VAL A 72 -4.53 -13.11 2.83
C VAL A 72 -4.64 -11.78 3.57
N LEU A 73 -3.57 -11.31 4.19
CA LEU A 73 -3.55 -10.02 4.92
C LEU A 73 -3.84 -8.84 4.00
N LEU A 74 -3.24 -8.80 2.79
CA LEU A 74 -3.53 -7.79 1.78
C LEU A 74 -4.97 -7.87 1.27
N GLY A 75 -5.49 -9.08 1.09
CA GLY A 75 -6.89 -9.29 0.72
C GLY A 75 -7.84 -8.75 1.78
N LEU A 76 -7.65 -9.14 3.05
CA LEU A 76 -8.46 -8.66 4.18
C LEU A 76 -8.41 -7.14 4.32
N SER A 77 -7.20 -6.57 4.32
CA SER A 77 -7.04 -5.12 4.43
C SER A 77 -7.68 -4.38 3.25
N SER A 78 -7.62 -4.94 2.06
CA SER A 78 -8.24 -4.34 0.86
C SER A 78 -9.77 -4.42 0.91
N VAL A 79 -10.34 -5.55 1.33
CA VAL A 79 -11.80 -5.71 1.47
C VAL A 79 -12.39 -4.75 2.50
N ILE A 80 -11.64 -4.44 3.55
CA ILE A 80 -12.07 -3.50 4.59
C ILE A 80 -11.68 -2.06 4.21
N GLY A 81 -10.42 -1.84 3.90
CA GLY A 81 -9.83 -0.50 3.76
C GLY A 81 -10.23 0.23 2.50
N LEU A 82 -10.35 -0.45 1.35
CA LEU A 82 -10.72 0.21 0.10
C LEU A 82 -12.15 0.74 0.12
N PRO A 83 -13.20 -0.06 0.46
CA PRO A 83 -14.56 0.46 0.51
C PRO A 83 -14.73 1.60 1.52
N LEU A 84 -14.18 1.45 2.74
CA LEU A 84 -14.27 2.49 3.76
C LEU A 84 -13.56 3.77 3.32
N GLY A 85 -12.33 3.66 2.78
CA GLY A 85 -11.58 4.81 2.31
C GLY A 85 -12.29 5.52 1.15
N ILE A 86 -12.83 4.78 0.18
CA ILE A 86 -13.59 5.35 -0.93
C ILE A 86 -14.85 6.06 -0.40
N CYS A 87 -15.61 5.43 0.48
CA CYS A 87 -16.81 6.05 1.08
C CYS A 87 -16.48 7.36 1.82
N VAL A 88 -15.41 7.37 2.61
CA VAL A 88 -14.95 8.59 3.32
C VAL A 88 -14.52 9.66 2.31
N GLY A 89 -13.77 9.31 1.26
CA GLY A 89 -13.34 10.24 0.22
C GLY A 89 -14.52 10.84 -0.56
N VAL A 90 -15.50 10.01 -0.93
CA VAL A 90 -16.75 10.47 -1.56
C VAL A 90 -17.51 11.41 -0.63
N TYR A 91 -17.65 11.04 0.65
CA TYR A 91 -18.28 11.92 1.63
C TYR A 91 -17.59 13.28 1.70
N LEU A 92 -16.26 13.30 1.81
CA LEU A 92 -15.46 14.53 1.92
C LEU A 92 -15.53 15.42 0.67
N SER A 93 -15.61 14.82 -0.51
CA SER A 93 -15.73 15.55 -1.77
C SER A 93 -17.13 16.10 -2.03
N GLU A 94 -18.18 15.28 -1.85
CA GLU A 94 -19.53 15.60 -2.32
C GLU A 94 -20.43 16.20 -1.25
N ILE A 95 -20.25 15.80 0.01
CA ILE A 95 -21.19 16.14 1.11
C ILE A 95 -20.48 16.91 2.22
N GLY A 96 -19.22 16.60 2.51
CA GLY A 96 -18.48 17.02 3.70
C GLY A 96 -18.15 18.51 3.76
N ARG A 97 -19.16 19.37 3.59
CA ARG A 97 -19.09 20.83 3.76
C ARG A 97 -19.45 21.19 5.20
N GLY A 98 -18.71 22.11 5.82
CA GLY A 98 -18.95 22.56 7.19
C GLY A 98 -18.08 21.88 8.25
N ARG A 99 -18.44 22.08 9.53
CA ARG A 99 -17.62 21.69 10.69
C ARG A 99 -17.36 20.19 10.78
N PHE A 100 -18.36 19.36 10.50
CA PHE A 100 -18.21 17.91 10.57
C PHE A 100 -17.27 17.37 9.47
N GLY A 101 -17.44 17.85 8.22
CA GLY A 101 -16.52 17.50 7.14
C GLY A 101 -15.09 17.95 7.43
N GLY A 102 -14.92 19.13 8.05
CA GLY A 102 -13.62 19.59 8.53
C GLY A 102 -13.00 18.68 9.59
N ALA A 103 -13.80 18.19 10.55
CA ALA A 103 -13.35 17.25 11.57
C ALA A 103 -12.94 15.90 10.97
N VAL A 104 -13.73 15.34 10.04
CA VAL A 104 -13.39 14.09 9.35
C VAL A 104 -12.10 14.24 8.56
N ARG A 105 -11.92 15.36 7.84
CA ARG A 105 -10.69 15.65 7.09
C ARG A 105 -9.48 15.74 8.02
N PHE A 106 -9.62 16.42 9.14
CA PHE A 106 -8.58 16.52 10.16
C PHE A 106 -8.18 15.14 10.70
N ILE A 107 -9.16 14.25 10.96
CA ILE A 107 -8.87 12.86 11.41
C ILE A 107 -8.12 12.09 10.33
N VAL A 108 -8.56 12.15 9.06
CA VAL A 108 -7.89 11.49 7.93
C VAL A 108 -6.45 11.97 7.79
N ASP A 109 -6.23 13.29 7.85
CA ASP A 109 -4.89 13.88 7.74
C ASP A 109 -4.00 13.49 8.93
N THR A 110 -4.55 13.45 10.14
CA THR A 110 -3.85 13.02 11.35
C THR A 110 -3.46 11.54 11.27
N LEU A 111 -4.37 10.66 10.85
CA LEU A 111 -4.11 9.23 10.69
C LEU A 111 -2.99 8.95 9.68
N THR A 112 -2.87 9.76 8.63
CA THR A 112 -1.79 9.63 7.65
C THR A 112 -0.42 9.90 8.27
N GLY A 113 -0.34 10.76 9.30
CA GLY A 113 0.91 11.11 10.01
C GLY A 113 1.27 10.18 11.18
N ILE A 114 0.38 9.28 11.60
CA ILE A 114 0.64 8.37 12.72
C ILE A 114 1.67 7.30 12.31
N PRO A 115 2.73 7.06 13.12
CA PRO A 115 3.64 5.94 12.91
C PRO A 115 2.88 4.59 12.88
N SER A 116 3.17 3.75 11.89
CA SER A 116 2.43 2.48 11.69
C SER A 116 2.50 1.53 12.90
N ILE A 117 3.60 1.59 13.67
CA ILE A 117 3.73 0.82 14.91
C ILE A 117 2.64 1.20 15.94
N VAL A 118 2.28 2.48 16.04
CA VAL A 118 1.23 2.96 16.94
C VAL A 118 -0.13 2.38 16.54
N THR A 119 -0.41 2.30 15.23
CA THR A 119 -1.61 1.63 14.72
C THR A 119 -1.62 0.15 15.11
N GLY A 120 -0.48 -0.53 15.04
CA GLY A 120 -0.35 -1.93 15.48
C GLY A 120 -0.66 -2.11 16.96
N VAL A 121 -0.08 -1.28 17.84
CA VAL A 121 -0.33 -1.31 19.29
C VAL A 121 -1.77 -0.96 19.62
N PHE A 122 -2.38 -0.03 18.87
CA PHE A 122 -3.79 0.32 19.04
C PHE A 122 -4.72 -0.87 18.72
N VAL A 123 -4.50 -1.53 17.60
CA VAL A 123 -5.28 -2.71 17.22
C VAL A 123 -5.00 -3.89 18.14
N TYR A 124 -3.78 -4.05 18.63
CA TYR A 124 -3.46 -5.01 19.69
C TYR A 124 -4.34 -4.81 20.92
N ALA A 125 -4.42 -3.57 21.39
CA ALA A 125 -5.21 -3.25 22.58
C ALA A 125 -6.73 -3.50 22.40
N ILE A 126 -7.27 -3.24 21.20
CA ILE A 126 -8.71 -3.34 20.94
C ILE A 126 -9.14 -4.74 20.49
N LEU A 127 -8.31 -5.45 19.73
CA LEU A 127 -8.68 -6.75 19.16
C LEU A 127 -7.91 -7.90 19.82
N VAL A 128 -6.58 -7.85 19.85
CA VAL A 128 -5.77 -9.00 20.30
C VAL A 128 -5.95 -9.26 21.80
N LEU A 129 -5.94 -8.21 22.64
CA LEU A 129 -6.13 -8.37 24.07
C LEU A 129 -7.49 -8.99 24.45
N PRO A 130 -8.64 -8.53 23.92
CA PRO A 130 -9.93 -9.15 24.18
C PRO A 130 -10.04 -10.57 23.61
N MET A 131 -9.48 -10.82 22.41
CA MET A 131 -9.45 -12.15 21.79
C MET A 131 -8.50 -13.12 22.50
N LYS A 132 -7.50 -12.61 23.25
CA LYS A 132 -6.43 -13.34 23.93
C LYS A 132 -5.50 -14.13 22.99
N HIS A 133 -5.52 -13.86 21.71
CA HIS A 133 -4.62 -14.45 20.71
C HIS A 133 -4.40 -13.51 19.51
N PHE A 134 -3.29 -13.70 18.82
CA PHE A 134 -2.98 -13.06 17.56
C PHE A 134 -3.80 -13.69 16.43
N SER A 135 -4.14 -12.90 15.40
CA SER A 135 -4.95 -13.43 14.29
C SER A 135 -4.70 -12.69 12.97
N ALA A 136 -5.00 -13.37 11.86
CA ALA A 136 -5.02 -12.75 10.55
C ALA A 136 -6.04 -11.59 10.47
N LEU A 137 -7.18 -11.72 11.16
CA LEU A 137 -8.19 -10.66 11.26
C LEU A 137 -7.63 -9.39 11.90
N ALA A 138 -6.95 -9.52 13.05
CA ALA A 138 -6.34 -8.36 13.71
C ALA A 138 -5.26 -7.72 12.82
N GLY A 139 -4.44 -8.53 12.13
CA GLY A 139 -3.47 -8.05 11.14
C GLY A 139 -4.13 -7.31 9.98
N GLY A 140 -5.17 -7.89 9.40
CA GLY A 140 -5.94 -7.27 8.31
C GLY A 140 -6.58 -5.94 8.70
N VAL A 141 -7.15 -5.84 9.91
CA VAL A 141 -7.71 -4.59 10.44
C VAL A 141 -6.61 -3.54 10.67
N ALA A 142 -5.45 -3.92 11.21
CA ALA A 142 -4.33 -3.00 11.40
C ALA A 142 -3.85 -2.41 10.08
N LEU A 143 -3.70 -3.24 9.05
CA LEU A 143 -3.34 -2.80 7.71
C LEU A 143 -4.45 -1.96 7.07
N ALA A 144 -5.73 -2.30 7.28
CA ALA A 144 -6.86 -1.52 6.77
C ALA A 144 -6.90 -0.11 7.36
N LEU A 145 -6.62 0.05 8.66
CA LEU A 145 -6.56 1.37 9.30
C LEU A 145 -5.47 2.27 8.68
N ILE A 146 -4.35 1.71 8.23
CA ILE A 146 -3.31 2.44 7.52
C ILE A 146 -3.76 2.77 6.08
N MET A 147 -4.51 1.88 5.45
CA MET A 147 -4.99 2.01 4.07
C MET A 147 -6.08 3.09 3.93
N VAL A 148 -7.04 3.13 4.87
CA VAL A 148 -8.22 4.01 4.82
C VAL A 148 -7.87 5.49 4.58
N PRO A 149 -6.97 6.14 5.34
CA PRO A 149 -6.69 7.55 5.13
C PRO A 149 -6.04 7.84 3.76
N ILE A 150 -5.19 6.94 3.28
CA ILE A 150 -4.54 7.07 1.97
C ILE A 150 -5.60 7.04 0.85
N VAL A 151 -6.48 6.04 0.90
CA VAL A 151 -7.57 5.89 -0.09
C VAL A 151 -8.58 7.02 0.00
N ALA A 152 -8.95 7.43 1.22
CA ALA A 152 -9.88 8.54 1.42
C ALA A 152 -9.36 9.85 0.82
N ARG A 153 -8.09 10.18 1.08
CA ARG A 153 -7.46 11.40 0.58
C ARG A 153 -7.34 11.39 -0.94
N THR A 154 -6.82 10.30 -1.52
CA THR A 154 -6.69 10.19 -2.97
C THR A 154 -8.06 10.20 -3.66
N THR A 155 -9.08 9.55 -3.09
CA THR A 155 -10.44 9.57 -3.62
C THR A 155 -11.04 10.99 -3.59
N GLU A 156 -10.91 11.71 -2.47
CA GLU A 156 -11.35 13.10 -2.34
C GLU A 156 -10.73 13.99 -3.41
N GLU A 157 -9.39 13.87 -3.60
CA GLU A 157 -8.65 14.65 -4.58
C GLU A 157 -9.05 14.33 -6.02
N MET A 158 -9.20 13.06 -6.36
CA MET A 158 -9.61 12.65 -7.71
C MET A 158 -11.04 13.11 -8.05
N LEU A 159 -11.96 13.02 -7.10
CA LEU A 159 -13.33 13.50 -7.30
C LEU A 159 -13.40 15.02 -7.48
N LYS A 160 -12.55 15.79 -6.80
CA LYS A 160 -12.45 17.25 -6.98
C LYS A 160 -11.93 17.66 -8.36
N LEU A 161 -11.14 16.81 -9.02
CA LEU A 161 -10.64 17.06 -10.38
C LEU A 161 -11.72 16.89 -11.45
N VAL A 162 -12.85 16.25 -11.16
CA VAL A 162 -13.95 16.10 -12.13
C VAL A 162 -14.59 17.47 -12.42
N PRO A 163 -14.63 17.90 -13.69
CA PRO A 163 -15.15 19.21 -14.08
C PRO A 163 -16.57 19.47 -13.59
N HIS A 164 -16.83 20.68 -13.12
CA HIS A 164 -18.18 21.09 -12.67
C HIS A 164 -19.22 20.99 -13.78
N SER A 165 -18.83 21.24 -15.04
CA SER A 165 -19.72 21.13 -16.21
C SER A 165 -20.35 19.75 -16.37
N LEU A 166 -19.64 18.68 -16.03
CA LEU A 166 -20.19 17.31 -16.06
C LEU A 166 -21.27 17.13 -14.99
N ARG A 167 -21.07 17.72 -13.80
CA ARG A 167 -22.05 17.67 -12.70
C ARG A 167 -23.31 18.47 -13.03
N GLU A 168 -23.12 19.71 -13.51
CA GLU A 168 -24.20 20.61 -13.89
C GLU A 168 -25.00 20.06 -15.07
N GLY A 169 -24.33 19.47 -16.08
CA GLY A 169 -25.02 18.84 -17.20
C GLY A 169 -25.93 17.69 -16.78
N ALA A 170 -25.47 16.83 -15.86
CA ALA A 170 -26.27 15.73 -15.33
C ALA A 170 -27.44 16.23 -14.46
N LEU A 171 -27.24 17.28 -13.65
CA LEU A 171 -28.29 17.92 -12.86
C LEU A 171 -29.33 18.59 -13.77
N ALA A 172 -28.94 19.25 -14.85
CA ALA A 172 -29.82 19.88 -15.82
C ALA A 172 -30.75 18.87 -16.52
N LEU A 173 -30.33 17.61 -16.65
CA LEU A 173 -31.15 16.48 -17.14
C LEU A 173 -32.10 15.93 -16.06
N GLY A 174 -32.22 16.59 -14.88
CA GLY A 174 -33.10 16.17 -13.81
C GLY A 174 -32.62 15.04 -12.93
N ALA A 175 -31.33 14.61 -13.04
CA ALA A 175 -30.80 13.55 -12.20
C ALA A 175 -30.63 14.07 -10.75
N PRO A 176 -31.05 13.33 -9.71
CA PRO A 176 -30.79 13.69 -8.32
C PRO A 176 -29.30 13.58 -8.00
N GLN A 177 -28.79 14.37 -7.04
CA GLN A 177 -27.38 14.51 -6.71
C GLN A 177 -26.68 13.17 -6.46
N TRP A 178 -27.31 12.24 -5.73
CA TRP A 178 -26.71 10.93 -5.48
C TRP A 178 -26.48 10.13 -6.76
N ARG A 179 -27.39 10.24 -7.75
CA ARG A 179 -27.26 9.57 -9.06
C ARG A 179 -26.17 10.21 -9.91
N VAL A 180 -26.01 11.54 -9.84
CA VAL A 180 -24.90 12.27 -10.47
C VAL A 180 -23.57 11.78 -9.87
N THR A 181 -23.47 11.69 -8.54
CA THR A 181 -22.26 11.20 -7.87
C THR A 181 -21.91 9.78 -8.29
N LEU A 182 -22.86 8.83 -8.20
CA LEU A 182 -22.59 7.42 -8.49
C LEU A 182 -22.47 7.11 -9.99
N GLY A 183 -23.25 7.78 -10.83
CA GLY A 183 -23.33 7.49 -12.27
C GLY A 183 -22.43 8.32 -13.16
N VAL A 184 -21.94 9.49 -12.69
CA VAL A 184 -21.14 10.40 -13.50
C VAL A 184 -19.80 10.69 -12.83
N VAL A 185 -19.80 11.15 -11.58
CA VAL A 185 -18.59 11.66 -10.91
C VAL A 185 -17.63 10.52 -10.56
N ILE A 186 -18.12 9.48 -9.89
CA ILE A 186 -17.28 8.33 -9.53
C ILE A 186 -16.73 7.61 -10.76
N PRO A 187 -17.53 7.29 -11.80
CA PRO A 187 -16.99 6.71 -13.02
C PRO A 187 -15.95 7.57 -13.71
N ALA A 188 -16.14 8.89 -13.76
CA ALA A 188 -15.18 9.82 -14.35
C ALA A 188 -13.85 9.88 -13.57
N ALA A 189 -13.90 9.74 -12.23
CA ALA A 189 -12.72 9.73 -11.36
C ALA A 189 -12.11 8.32 -11.18
N ALA A 190 -12.78 7.26 -11.64
CA ALA A 190 -12.40 5.87 -11.36
C ALA A 190 -10.95 5.51 -11.70
N PRO A 191 -10.33 5.99 -12.81
CA PRO A 191 -8.91 5.71 -13.08
C PRO A 191 -7.98 6.29 -12.02
N GLY A 192 -8.29 7.49 -11.51
CA GLY A 192 -7.53 8.14 -10.44
C GLY A 192 -7.73 7.44 -9.10
N ILE A 193 -8.97 7.08 -8.76
CA ILE A 193 -9.30 6.31 -7.54
C ILE A 193 -8.58 4.96 -7.55
N ALA A 194 -8.59 4.24 -8.67
CA ALA A 194 -7.88 2.99 -8.82
C ALA A 194 -6.36 3.15 -8.62
N THR A 195 -5.78 4.23 -9.14
CA THR A 195 -4.35 4.54 -8.92
C THR A 195 -4.07 4.79 -7.43
N GLY A 196 -4.93 5.52 -6.74
CA GLY A 196 -4.84 5.72 -5.28
C GLY A 196 -4.96 4.42 -4.49
N ALA A 197 -5.88 3.54 -4.87
CA ALA A 197 -6.02 2.22 -4.27
C ALA A 197 -4.76 1.35 -4.47
N MET A 198 -4.16 1.37 -5.67
CA MET A 198 -2.90 0.68 -5.94
C MET A 198 -1.75 1.20 -5.07
N LEU A 199 -1.65 2.53 -4.91
CA LEU A 199 -0.63 3.14 -4.06
C LEU A 199 -0.82 2.70 -2.59
N ALA A 200 -2.06 2.66 -2.11
CA ALA A 200 -2.39 2.20 -0.76
C ALA A 200 -2.03 0.72 -0.55
N ILE A 201 -2.35 -0.17 -1.51
CA ILE A 201 -1.98 -1.59 -1.47
C ILE A 201 -0.45 -1.75 -1.47
N ALA A 202 0.25 -1.06 -2.35
CA ALA A 202 1.73 -1.09 -2.40
C ALA A 202 2.35 -0.62 -1.08
N ARG A 203 1.82 0.45 -0.48
CA ARG A 203 2.26 0.99 0.80
C ARG A 203 2.09 -0.03 1.92
N VAL A 204 0.91 -0.65 2.01
CA VAL A 204 0.55 -1.59 3.08
C VAL A 204 1.27 -2.93 2.94
N SER A 205 1.58 -3.36 1.72
CA SER A 205 2.31 -4.62 1.46
C SER A 205 3.72 -4.66 2.05
N GLY A 206 4.33 -3.50 2.32
CA GLY A 206 5.64 -3.39 2.97
C GLY A 206 5.59 -3.20 4.49
N GLU A 207 4.41 -3.18 5.11
CA GLU A 207 4.30 -2.94 6.54
C GLU A 207 4.71 -4.15 7.37
N THR A 208 5.60 -3.92 8.33
CA THR A 208 6.12 -4.95 9.26
C THR A 208 5.65 -4.67 10.67
N ALA A 209 5.85 -3.46 11.16
CA ALA A 209 5.65 -3.11 12.55
C ALA A 209 4.23 -3.39 13.09
N PRO A 210 3.13 -3.04 12.41
CA PRO A 210 1.79 -3.34 12.92
C PRO A 210 1.52 -4.85 12.97
N LEU A 211 2.10 -5.64 12.07
CA LEU A 211 1.88 -7.08 12.02
C LEU A 211 2.59 -7.83 13.15
N LEU A 212 3.69 -7.32 13.66
CA LEU A 212 4.36 -7.87 14.84
C LEU A 212 3.46 -7.87 16.09
N PHE A 213 2.54 -6.91 16.18
CA PHE A 213 1.63 -6.78 17.33
C PHE A 213 0.25 -7.40 17.07
N THR A 214 -0.09 -7.81 15.85
CA THR A 214 -1.46 -8.23 15.53
C THR A 214 -1.54 -9.61 14.88
N ALA A 215 -0.73 -9.89 13.87
CA ALA A 215 -0.67 -11.20 13.21
C ALA A 215 0.43 -12.11 13.78
N PHE A 216 1.49 -11.52 14.32
CA PHE A 216 2.66 -12.10 14.96
C PHE A 216 3.49 -13.01 14.03
N GLY A 217 2.91 -14.05 13.44
CA GLY A 217 3.55 -15.00 12.55
C GLY A 217 3.26 -16.46 12.91
N SER A 218 3.38 -17.35 11.93
CA SER A 218 3.19 -18.78 12.07
C SER A 218 4.16 -19.53 11.15
N ARG A 219 4.67 -20.69 11.58
CA ARG A 219 5.46 -21.57 10.71
C ARG A 219 4.59 -22.45 9.81
N PHE A 220 3.30 -22.52 10.10
CA PHE A 220 2.35 -23.35 9.38
C PHE A 220 1.60 -22.53 8.34
N PHE A 221 1.04 -23.21 7.36
CA PHE A 221 0.11 -22.60 6.43
C PHE A 221 -1.17 -22.17 7.14
N PRO A 222 -1.74 -21.01 6.80
CA PRO A 222 -2.96 -20.53 7.43
C PRO A 222 -4.13 -21.44 7.08
N THR A 223 -4.88 -21.89 8.11
CA THR A 223 -6.09 -22.68 7.96
C THR A 223 -7.34 -21.85 8.22
N THR A 224 -7.24 -20.89 9.14
CA THR A 224 -8.34 -20.00 9.54
C THR A 224 -7.85 -18.55 9.60
N LEU A 225 -8.80 -17.61 9.63
CA LEU A 225 -8.49 -16.18 9.77
C LEU A 225 -8.34 -15.76 11.24
N ASP A 226 -8.73 -16.62 12.15
CA ASP A 226 -8.68 -16.38 13.60
C ASP A 226 -7.38 -16.85 14.26
N GLU A 227 -6.43 -17.35 13.48
CA GLU A 227 -5.12 -17.81 13.96
C GLU A 227 -3.99 -16.87 13.55
N PRO A 228 -2.83 -16.93 14.26
CA PRO A 228 -1.63 -16.21 13.85
C PRO A 228 -1.23 -16.59 12.43
N ILE A 229 -0.82 -15.61 11.63
CA ILE A 229 -0.48 -15.81 10.24
C ILE A 229 0.89 -15.20 9.92
N ALA A 230 1.69 -15.91 9.13
CA ALA A 230 2.95 -15.39 8.63
C ALA A 230 2.73 -14.24 7.66
N SER A 231 3.71 -13.35 7.55
CA SER A 231 3.82 -12.38 6.46
C SER A 231 5.26 -12.32 5.97
N LEU A 232 5.44 -12.00 4.69
CA LEU A 232 6.78 -11.86 4.10
C LEU A 232 7.62 -10.82 4.83
N THR A 233 7.02 -9.70 5.22
CA THR A 233 7.71 -8.60 5.91
C THR A 233 8.20 -9.01 7.29
N VAL A 234 7.38 -9.71 8.08
CA VAL A 234 7.76 -10.23 9.40
C VAL A 234 8.80 -11.36 9.26
N GLN A 235 8.65 -12.23 8.26
CA GLN A 235 9.60 -13.31 7.99
C GLN A 235 10.98 -12.76 7.61
N ILE A 236 11.02 -11.76 6.70
CA ILE A 236 12.25 -11.06 6.32
C ILE A 236 12.91 -10.44 7.55
N TYR A 237 12.13 -9.75 8.39
CA TYR A 237 12.64 -9.15 9.62
C TYR A 237 13.27 -10.19 10.55
N ASN A 238 12.56 -11.29 10.83
CA ASN A 238 13.05 -12.34 11.73
C ASN A 238 14.34 -13.01 11.20
N TYR A 239 14.42 -13.22 9.89
CA TYR A 239 15.58 -13.81 9.26
C TYR A 239 16.77 -12.84 9.21
N ALA A 240 16.51 -11.57 8.95
CA ALA A 240 17.55 -10.55 8.88
C ALA A 240 18.24 -10.26 10.21
N ILE A 241 17.52 -10.40 11.35
CA ILE A 241 18.10 -10.20 12.70
C ILE A 241 18.69 -11.46 13.30
N SER A 242 18.59 -12.61 12.61
CA SER A 242 19.11 -13.88 13.11
C SER A 242 20.64 -13.91 13.06
N PRO A 243 21.31 -14.72 13.86
CA PRO A 243 22.77 -14.87 13.80
C PRO A 243 23.25 -15.87 12.70
N TYR A 244 22.35 -16.36 11.84
CA TYR A 244 22.67 -17.45 10.89
C TYR A 244 22.75 -16.91 9.45
N ASP A 245 23.88 -17.13 8.78
CA ASP A 245 24.10 -16.70 7.40
C ASP A 245 23.10 -17.32 6.40
N GLU A 246 22.66 -18.56 6.65
CA GLU A 246 21.64 -19.22 5.84
C GLU A 246 20.32 -18.43 5.86
N TRP A 247 19.88 -17.95 7.03
CA TRP A 247 18.66 -17.16 7.16
C TRP A 247 18.82 -15.75 6.56
N HIS A 248 20.03 -15.18 6.62
CA HIS A 248 20.31 -13.92 5.91
C HIS A 248 20.16 -14.11 4.39
N ALA A 249 20.69 -15.19 3.83
CA ALA A 249 20.52 -15.50 2.41
C ALA A 249 19.05 -15.73 2.03
N GLN A 250 18.28 -16.41 2.90
CA GLN A 250 16.83 -16.57 2.74
C GLN A 250 16.07 -15.22 2.88
N ALA A 251 16.52 -14.31 3.75
CA ALA A 251 15.93 -12.96 3.87
C ALA A 251 16.07 -12.15 2.57
N TRP A 252 17.24 -12.22 1.91
CA TRP A 252 17.45 -11.58 0.61
C TRP A 252 16.55 -12.16 -0.47
N ALA A 253 16.41 -13.50 -0.52
CA ALA A 253 15.53 -14.17 -1.46
C ALA A 253 14.05 -13.81 -1.18
N ALA A 254 13.61 -13.79 0.09
CA ALA A 254 12.27 -13.37 0.49
C ALA A 254 11.97 -11.90 0.13
N THR A 255 12.98 -11.02 0.28
CA THR A 255 12.87 -9.61 -0.14
C THR A 255 12.66 -9.50 -1.65
N LEU A 256 13.38 -10.27 -2.45
CA LEU A 256 13.19 -10.31 -3.90
C LEU A 256 11.79 -10.83 -4.28
N VAL A 257 11.29 -11.85 -3.58
CA VAL A 257 9.93 -12.37 -3.77
C VAL A 257 8.88 -11.31 -3.41
N LEU A 258 9.01 -10.64 -2.26
CA LEU A 258 8.10 -9.57 -1.85
C LEU A 258 8.06 -8.44 -2.89
N MET A 259 9.23 -7.99 -3.35
CA MET A 259 9.33 -6.94 -4.37
C MET A 259 8.64 -7.36 -5.68
N THR A 260 8.87 -8.60 -6.12
CA THR A 260 8.26 -9.15 -7.34
C THR A 260 6.74 -9.30 -7.18
N LEU A 261 6.27 -9.73 -6.01
CA LEU A 261 4.84 -9.87 -5.69
C LEU A 261 4.14 -8.51 -5.73
N VAL A 262 4.70 -7.50 -5.06
CA VAL A 262 4.14 -6.14 -5.04
C VAL A 262 4.12 -5.53 -6.44
N LEU A 263 5.21 -5.67 -7.19
CA LEU A 263 5.28 -5.21 -8.58
C LEU A 263 4.26 -5.94 -9.46
N GLY A 264 4.12 -7.25 -9.31
CA GLY A 264 3.14 -8.06 -10.02
C GLY A 264 1.70 -7.61 -9.75
N ILE A 265 1.34 -7.42 -8.48
CA ILE A 265 0.01 -6.91 -8.09
C ILE A 265 -0.24 -5.55 -8.75
N ASN A 266 0.73 -4.62 -8.67
CA ASN A 266 0.59 -3.29 -9.27
C ASN A 266 0.39 -3.35 -10.80
N ILE A 267 1.16 -4.20 -11.49
CA ILE A 267 1.02 -4.39 -12.94
C ILE A 267 -0.36 -4.97 -13.29
N ILE A 268 -0.80 -6.02 -12.57
CA ILE A 268 -2.10 -6.67 -12.80
C ILE A 268 -3.23 -5.67 -12.65
N VAL A 269 -3.27 -4.93 -11.53
CA VAL A 269 -4.32 -3.94 -11.27
C VAL A 269 -4.29 -2.84 -12.33
N ARG A 270 -3.10 -2.35 -12.71
CA ARG A 270 -2.95 -1.33 -13.76
C ARG A 270 -3.48 -1.80 -15.12
N VAL A 271 -3.18 -3.03 -15.50
CA VAL A 271 -3.66 -3.61 -16.78
C VAL A 271 -5.18 -3.76 -16.77
N LEU A 272 -5.74 -4.27 -15.66
CA LEU A 272 -7.18 -4.43 -15.50
C LEU A 272 -7.92 -3.10 -15.53
N THR A 273 -7.37 -2.07 -14.89
CA THR A 273 -7.96 -0.72 -14.85
C THR A 273 -7.86 -0.03 -16.22
N ARG A 274 -6.75 -0.18 -16.94
CA ARG A 274 -6.55 0.44 -18.26
C ARG A 274 -7.51 -0.08 -19.33
N ARG A 275 -7.99 -1.32 -19.22
CA ARG A 275 -8.92 -1.92 -20.21
C ARG A 275 -10.37 -1.47 -20.05
N ARG A 276 -10.74 -0.77 -18.98
CA ARG A 276 -12.11 -0.32 -18.70
C ARG A 276 -12.37 1.14 -19.03
N PHE A 277 -11.35 1.88 -19.42
CA PHE A 277 -11.37 3.30 -19.76
C PHE A 277 -10.46 3.57 -21.00
#